data_8bff62e546fc212fd4229bd0aacf651c
#
_entry.id   8bff62e546fc212fd4229bd0aacf651c
#
_cell.length_a   1.000
_cell.length_b   1.000
_cell.length_c   1.000
_cell.angle_alpha   90.00
_cell.angle_beta   90.00
_cell.angle_gamma   90.00
#
_symmetry.space_group_name_H-M   'P 1'
#
loop_
_entity.id
_entity.type
_entity.pdbx_description
1 polymer ?
#
loop_
_entity_poly.entity_id
_entity_poly.type
_entity_poly.pdbx_seq_one_letter_code
_entity_poly.pdbx_strand_id
1 'polypeptide(L)'
;DGKVPMFKNQGCWLTCHDGERDNQDIPDTADVKANQLFANLGKKDVRKYLPSTRTDDNASWDMGKTPEEIAQIKADGGFLDLMQWRGHRSNPVGMSDDFYVLEYRNSDAGKNPFSKNLNKKTHEPKYMYDEAKFGRKSITFEDIRNMPTTLIRETNAVPFDPNAGWKEGDLIPEYVVSREDASGSAADNNRSKGVWKDGEWTVVWARKLGLTNPDDKALKEGGVYNFGFATHDDNITTRGHFVSFPVS
;
A
#
# COMPACT_ATOMS: atom_id res chain seq x y z
N ASP A 1 15.72 -13.64 6.14
CA ASP A 1 15.53 -14.78 7.04
C ASP A 1 15.49 -16.14 6.33
N GLY A 2 15.61 -16.17 5.00
CA GLY A 2 15.65 -17.40 4.19
C GLY A 2 14.33 -18.16 4.08
N LYS A 3 13.24 -17.63 4.60
CA LYS A 3 11.92 -18.28 4.61
C LYS A 3 11.14 -18.10 3.30
N VAL A 4 11.53 -17.14 2.47
CA VAL A 4 10.96 -16.95 1.14
C VAL A 4 12.02 -17.37 0.12
N PRO A 5 11.83 -18.52 -0.54
CA PRO A 5 12.76 -18.98 -1.56
C PRO A 5 12.95 -17.92 -2.65
N MET A 6 14.13 -17.86 -3.23
CA MET A 6 14.48 -16.96 -4.33
C MET A 6 14.51 -15.45 -4.02
N PHE A 7 13.96 -14.97 -2.90
CA PHE A 7 13.96 -13.53 -2.62
C PHE A 7 15.38 -12.94 -2.59
N LYS A 8 16.36 -13.67 -2.05
CA LYS A 8 17.76 -13.25 -2.04
C LYS A 8 18.31 -12.94 -3.45
N ASN A 9 17.81 -13.63 -4.46
CA ASN A 9 18.29 -13.49 -5.84
C ASN A 9 17.40 -12.58 -6.69
N GLN A 10 16.10 -12.59 -6.45
CA GLN A 10 15.09 -11.91 -7.27
C GLN A 10 14.54 -10.63 -6.65
N GLY A 11 14.65 -10.46 -5.31
CA GLY A 11 14.14 -9.27 -4.65
C GLY A 11 12.67 -9.00 -4.96
N CYS A 12 12.35 -7.74 -5.22
CA CYS A 12 10.97 -7.31 -5.54
C CYS A 12 10.39 -7.98 -6.79
N TRP A 13 11.24 -8.43 -7.72
CA TRP A 13 10.78 -9.16 -8.92
C TRP A 13 10.01 -10.44 -8.58
N LEU A 14 10.35 -11.08 -7.47
CA LEU A 14 9.69 -12.30 -7.02
C LEU A 14 8.18 -12.14 -6.83
N THR A 15 7.71 -10.93 -6.53
CA THR A 15 6.29 -10.65 -6.22
C THR A 15 5.51 -10.05 -7.38
N CYS A 16 6.17 -9.74 -8.49
CA CYS A 16 5.54 -9.10 -9.63
C CYS A 16 5.13 -10.14 -10.66
N HIS A 17 4.11 -10.91 -10.34
CA HIS A 17 3.48 -11.87 -11.23
C HIS A 17 2.18 -11.28 -11.76
N ASP A 18 2.20 -10.80 -12.97
CA ASP A 18 1.03 -10.41 -13.69
C ASP A 18 1.11 -11.06 -15.08
N GLY A 19 0.54 -12.24 -15.17
CA GLY A 19 0.64 -13.02 -16.37
C GLY A 19 2.10 -13.30 -16.71
N GLU A 20 2.82 -13.90 -15.77
CA GLU A 20 4.22 -14.32 -15.94
C GLU A 20 5.16 -13.16 -16.26
N ARG A 21 4.89 -11.98 -15.71
CA ARG A 21 5.73 -10.77 -15.79
C ARG A 21 5.90 -10.17 -17.16
N ASP A 22 6.06 -11.00 -18.19
CA ASP A 22 6.22 -10.58 -19.57
C ASP A 22 4.88 -10.41 -20.27
N ASN A 23 3.83 -11.00 -19.71
CA ASN A 23 2.49 -10.80 -20.20
C ASN A 23 1.95 -9.45 -19.77
N GLN A 24 1.37 -8.74 -20.70
CA GLN A 24 0.71 -7.46 -20.45
C GLN A 24 -0.74 -7.63 -20.05
N ASP A 25 -1.28 -8.81 -20.17
CA ASP A 25 -2.68 -9.11 -19.87
C ASP A 25 -2.87 -9.11 -18.35
N ILE A 26 -3.68 -8.18 -17.90
CA ILE A 26 -4.15 -8.13 -16.53
C ILE A 26 -5.44 -8.93 -16.47
N PRO A 27 -5.60 -9.86 -15.51
CA PRO A 27 -6.84 -10.59 -15.36
C PRO A 27 -8.04 -9.64 -15.28
N ASP A 28 -9.08 -9.90 -16.03
CA ASP A 28 -10.30 -9.10 -15.95
C ASP A 28 -10.89 -9.21 -14.53
N THR A 29 -11.54 -8.14 -14.09
CA THR A 29 -12.24 -8.13 -12.81
C THR A 29 -13.31 -9.22 -12.72
N ALA A 30 -13.92 -9.59 -13.84
CA ALA A 30 -14.88 -10.68 -13.90
C ALA A 30 -14.22 -12.04 -13.67
N ASP A 31 -13.06 -12.28 -14.27
CA ASP A 31 -12.29 -13.52 -14.09
C ASP A 31 -11.79 -13.67 -12.65
N VAL A 32 -11.26 -12.59 -12.06
CA VAL A 32 -10.84 -12.58 -10.65
C VAL A 32 -12.00 -12.90 -9.72
N LYS A 33 -13.19 -12.35 -9.98
CA LYS A 33 -14.39 -12.62 -9.19
C LYS A 33 -14.96 -14.03 -9.36
N ALA A 34 -14.76 -14.62 -10.53
CA ALA A 34 -15.21 -15.97 -10.83
C ALA A 34 -14.28 -17.04 -10.23
N ASN A 35 -13.02 -16.69 -9.95
CA ASN A 35 -12.06 -17.60 -9.33
C ASN A 35 -12.42 -17.85 -7.87
N GLN A 36 -12.59 -19.11 -7.46
CA GLN A 36 -13.01 -19.48 -6.11
C GLN A 36 -12.06 -18.99 -5.01
N LEU A 37 -10.75 -18.95 -5.30
CA LEU A 37 -9.75 -18.46 -4.34
C LEU A 37 -9.93 -16.98 -4.02
N PHE A 38 -10.34 -16.17 -4.99
CA PHE A 38 -10.41 -14.71 -4.87
C PHE A 38 -11.83 -14.15 -4.76
N ALA A 39 -12.85 -14.95 -5.07
CA ALA A 39 -14.25 -14.50 -5.14
C ALA A 39 -14.73 -13.79 -3.87
N ASN A 40 -14.38 -14.32 -2.70
CA ASN A 40 -14.81 -13.80 -1.40
C ASN A 40 -13.88 -12.73 -0.82
N LEU A 41 -12.74 -12.46 -1.45
CA LEU A 41 -11.74 -11.53 -0.93
C LEU A 41 -11.95 -10.09 -1.40
N GLY A 42 -12.86 -9.87 -2.34
CA GLY A 42 -13.14 -8.54 -2.92
C GLY A 42 -11.94 -7.95 -3.66
N LYS A 43 -10.93 -8.76 -3.99
CA LYS A 43 -9.72 -8.33 -4.67
C LYS A 43 -9.96 -8.20 -6.16
N LYS A 44 -9.37 -7.18 -6.75
CA LYS A 44 -9.38 -6.90 -8.18
C LYS A 44 -7.99 -6.99 -8.79
N ASP A 45 -6.96 -6.91 -7.95
CA ASP A 45 -5.57 -6.93 -8.33
C ASP A 45 -4.88 -8.11 -7.64
N VAL A 46 -4.61 -9.14 -8.40
CA VAL A 46 -3.95 -10.38 -7.95
C VAL A 46 -2.53 -10.51 -8.49
N ARG A 47 -1.93 -9.42 -8.95
CA ARG A 47 -0.62 -9.41 -9.60
C ARG A 47 0.57 -9.53 -8.67
N LYS A 48 0.38 -9.28 -7.38
CA LYS A 48 1.45 -9.36 -6.37
C LYS A 48 1.23 -10.57 -5.49
N TYR A 49 1.98 -11.62 -5.74
CA TYR A 49 1.92 -12.87 -4.98
C TYR A 49 3.26 -13.60 -5.02
N LEU A 50 3.42 -14.61 -4.19
CA LEU A 50 4.59 -15.48 -4.18
C LEU A 50 4.33 -16.74 -5.01
N PRO A 51 5.29 -17.17 -5.85
CA PRO A 51 5.18 -18.42 -6.61
C PRO A 51 4.91 -19.64 -5.74
N SER A 52 5.46 -19.66 -4.51
CA SER A 52 5.23 -20.74 -3.54
C SER A 52 3.78 -20.96 -3.16
N THR A 53 2.90 -20.01 -3.49
CA THR A 53 1.45 -20.07 -3.22
C THR A 53 0.65 -20.60 -4.41
N ARG A 54 1.32 -21.03 -5.47
CA ARG A 54 0.71 -21.57 -6.70
C ARG A 54 0.98 -23.07 -6.82
N THR A 55 0.12 -23.76 -7.55
CA THR A 55 0.17 -25.21 -7.76
C THR A 55 0.90 -25.61 -9.02
N ASP A 56 1.10 -24.69 -9.95
CA ASP A 56 1.76 -24.87 -11.23
C ASP A 56 3.17 -24.24 -11.26
N ASP A 57 4.03 -24.75 -12.14
CA ASP A 57 5.41 -24.30 -12.27
C ASP A 57 5.55 -22.88 -12.83
N ASN A 58 4.55 -22.44 -13.60
CA ASN A 58 4.50 -21.08 -14.16
C ASN A 58 4.02 -20.05 -13.14
N ALA A 59 3.56 -20.49 -12.00
CA ALA A 59 2.99 -19.66 -10.95
C ALA A 59 1.84 -18.77 -11.48
N SER A 60 0.91 -19.37 -12.23
CA SER A 60 -0.23 -18.68 -12.82
C SER A 60 -1.14 -18.07 -11.74
N TRP A 61 -1.67 -16.89 -12.00
CA TRP A 61 -2.40 -16.12 -10.99
C TRP A 61 -3.63 -16.85 -10.43
N ASP A 62 -4.29 -17.68 -11.23
CA ASP A 62 -5.52 -18.42 -10.92
C ASP A 62 -5.28 -19.84 -10.36
N MET A 63 -4.04 -20.29 -10.34
CA MET A 63 -3.64 -21.63 -9.88
C MET A 63 -3.20 -21.62 -8.40
N GLY A 64 -4.03 -21.03 -7.54
CA GLY A 64 -3.72 -20.91 -6.11
C GLY A 64 -3.82 -22.24 -5.35
N LYS A 65 -2.94 -22.40 -4.36
CA LYS A 65 -3.04 -23.45 -3.34
C LYS A 65 -4.29 -23.29 -2.48
N THR A 66 -4.64 -24.33 -1.75
CA THR A 66 -5.79 -24.30 -0.83
C THR A 66 -5.56 -23.29 0.31
N PRO A 67 -6.63 -22.79 0.95
CA PRO A 67 -6.51 -21.91 2.11
C PRO A 67 -5.67 -22.49 3.25
N GLU A 68 -5.74 -23.79 3.47
CA GLU A 68 -5.00 -24.52 4.51
C GLU A 68 -3.50 -24.54 4.19
N GLU A 69 -3.12 -24.81 2.94
CA GLU A 69 -1.73 -24.76 2.50
C GLU A 69 -1.17 -23.33 2.58
N ILE A 70 -1.94 -22.33 2.19
CA ILE A 70 -1.58 -20.90 2.29
C ILE A 70 -1.35 -20.52 3.77
N ALA A 71 -2.25 -20.94 4.67
CA ALA A 71 -2.12 -20.68 6.09
C ALA A 71 -0.85 -21.33 6.67
N GLN A 72 -0.51 -22.54 6.23
CA GLN A 72 0.72 -23.21 6.64
C GLN A 72 1.97 -22.49 6.14
N ILE A 73 1.99 -22.08 4.86
CA ILE A 73 3.09 -21.29 4.30
C ILE A 73 3.31 -20.01 5.13
N LYS A 74 2.22 -19.33 5.51
CA LYS A 74 2.29 -18.13 6.34
C LYS A 74 2.84 -18.42 7.73
N ALA A 75 2.36 -19.48 8.39
CA ALA A 75 2.79 -19.90 9.72
C ALA A 75 4.29 -20.23 9.75
N ASP A 76 4.80 -20.81 8.67
CA ASP A 76 6.24 -21.11 8.50
C ASP A 76 7.08 -19.88 8.17
N GLY A 77 6.45 -18.72 8.04
CA GLY A 77 7.08 -17.45 7.69
C GLY A 77 7.37 -17.28 6.19
N GLY A 78 6.68 -18.00 5.32
CA GLY A 78 6.83 -17.96 3.87
C GLY A 78 6.13 -16.77 3.20
N PHE A 79 6.16 -15.60 3.79
CA PHE A 79 5.59 -14.36 3.26
C PHE A 79 6.63 -13.24 3.21
N LEU A 80 6.37 -12.19 2.44
CA LEU A 80 7.16 -10.95 2.46
C LEU A 80 6.41 -9.88 3.24
N ASP A 81 7.10 -9.23 4.14
CA ASP A 81 6.67 -8.05 4.85
C ASP A 81 6.94 -6.82 3.97
N LEU A 82 5.97 -5.93 3.84
CA LEU A 82 6.01 -4.84 2.88
C LEU A 82 5.54 -3.52 3.49
N MET A 83 6.46 -2.59 3.64
CA MET A 83 6.14 -1.21 4.00
C MET A 83 6.05 -0.35 2.74
N GLN A 84 4.97 0.41 2.59
CA GLN A 84 4.79 1.34 1.48
C GLN A 84 4.59 2.76 1.95
N TRP A 85 5.61 3.60 1.74
CA TRP A 85 5.51 5.03 1.98
C TRP A 85 4.95 5.77 0.76
N ARG A 86 4.12 6.77 1.00
CA ARG A 86 3.58 7.66 -0.03
C ARG A 86 3.60 9.11 0.43
N GLY A 87 4.16 10.00 -0.40
CA GLY A 87 4.32 11.41 -0.06
C GLY A 87 3.02 12.11 0.31
N HIS A 88 1.95 11.84 -0.42
CA HIS A 88 0.67 12.56 -0.28
C HIS A 88 -0.22 12.09 0.87
N ARG A 89 -0.08 10.84 1.35
CA ARG A 89 -0.95 10.32 2.42
C ARG A 89 -0.22 9.78 3.64
N SER A 90 0.87 9.06 3.43
CA SER A 90 1.64 8.43 4.52
C SER A 90 2.49 9.48 5.23
N ASN A 91 3.18 10.31 4.48
CA ASN A 91 4.10 11.31 5.03
C ASN A 91 3.42 12.32 5.98
N PRO A 92 2.23 12.89 5.66
CA PRO A 92 1.57 13.83 6.56
C PRO A 92 1.19 13.26 7.93
N VAL A 93 1.01 11.95 8.03
CA VAL A 93 0.67 11.27 9.29
C VAL A 93 1.86 10.55 9.92
N GLY A 94 3.04 10.59 9.28
CA GLY A 94 4.27 9.99 9.82
C GLY A 94 4.26 8.46 9.84
N MET A 95 3.53 7.83 8.92
CA MET A 95 3.36 6.38 8.84
C MET A 95 3.42 5.91 7.40
N SER A 96 3.83 4.67 7.16
CA SER A 96 3.66 3.96 5.90
C SER A 96 2.40 3.11 5.93
N ASP A 97 1.94 2.66 4.76
CA ASP A 97 1.02 1.52 4.71
C ASP A 97 1.80 0.26 5.08
N ASP A 98 1.16 -0.63 5.80
CA ASP A 98 1.71 -1.91 6.23
C ASP A 98 0.96 -3.05 5.56
N PHE A 99 1.72 -3.94 4.92
CA PHE A 99 1.21 -5.03 4.11
C PHE A 99 2.12 -6.25 4.22
N TYR A 100 1.61 -7.38 3.80
CA TYR A 100 2.44 -8.54 3.48
C TYR A 100 2.03 -9.15 2.12
N VAL A 101 2.97 -9.82 1.46
CA VAL A 101 2.71 -10.52 0.20
C VAL A 101 2.78 -12.02 0.45
N LEU A 102 1.73 -12.71 0.06
CA LEU A 102 1.57 -14.15 0.15
C LEU A 102 0.87 -14.64 -1.11
N GLU A 103 -0.37 -15.10 -1.05
CA GLU A 103 -1.18 -15.47 -2.23
C GLU A 103 -1.66 -14.26 -3.05
N TYR A 104 -1.63 -13.08 -2.43
CA TYR A 104 -1.74 -11.72 -3.00
C TYR A 104 -1.15 -10.72 -2.01
N ARG A 105 -1.26 -9.41 -2.28
CA ARG A 105 -0.87 -8.38 -1.33
C ARG A 105 -1.99 -8.14 -0.32
N ASN A 106 -1.76 -8.57 0.90
CA ASN A 106 -2.63 -8.38 2.05
C ASN A 106 -2.28 -7.11 2.82
N SER A 107 -3.29 -6.51 3.46
CA SER A 107 -3.05 -5.48 4.46
C SER A 107 -2.85 -6.13 5.83
N ASP A 108 -2.01 -5.55 6.65
CA ASP A 108 -1.85 -5.95 8.03
C ASP A 108 -3.12 -5.70 8.83
N ALA A 109 -3.27 -6.44 9.92
CA ALA A 109 -4.43 -6.31 10.78
C ALA A 109 -4.46 -4.96 11.47
N GLY A 110 -5.65 -4.32 11.47
CA GLY A 110 -5.83 -3.02 12.08
C GLY A 110 -6.25 -1.93 11.09
N LYS A 111 -5.91 -0.69 11.40
CA LYS A 111 -6.36 0.47 10.61
C LYS A 111 -5.30 1.54 10.54
N ASN A 112 -5.11 2.10 9.37
CA ASN A 112 -4.30 3.30 9.16
C ASN A 112 -5.00 4.56 9.69
N PRO A 113 -4.26 5.66 9.98
CA PRO A 113 -4.85 6.92 10.43
C PRO A 113 -5.67 7.63 9.36
N PHE A 114 -5.50 7.28 8.11
CA PHE A 114 -6.20 7.88 6.97
C PHE A 114 -7.21 6.93 6.34
N SER A 115 -8.23 7.48 5.71
CA SER A 115 -9.21 6.74 4.91
C SER A 115 -9.47 7.42 3.56
N LYS A 116 -10.02 6.67 2.60
CA LYS A 116 -10.45 7.26 1.33
C LYS A 116 -11.58 8.28 1.54
N ASN A 117 -11.40 9.44 0.94
CA ASN A 117 -12.41 10.50 0.87
C ASN A 117 -13.38 10.25 -0.30
N LEU A 118 -13.93 9.06 -0.37
CA LEU A 118 -14.81 8.65 -1.46
C LEU A 118 -16.07 7.96 -0.93
N ASN A 119 -17.22 8.47 -1.32
CA ASN A 119 -18.49 7.77 -1.18
C ASN A 119 -18.60 6.72 -2.30
N LYS A 120 -18.58 5.45 -1.93
CA LYS A 120 -18.60 4.34 -2.91
C LYS A 120 -19.91 4.24 -3.71
N LYS A 121 -21.00 4.85 -3.23
CA LYS A 121 -22.32 4.80 -3.88
C LYS A 121 -22.49 5.93 -4.89
N THR A 122 -22.11 7.15 -4.51
CA THR A 122 -22.29 8.34 -5.37
C THR A 122 -21.06 8.65 -6.20
N HIS A 123 -19.90 8.04 -5.88
CA HIS A 123 -18.58 8.35 -6.46
C HIS A 123 -18.11 9.79 -6.23
N GLU A 124 -18.69 10.48 -5.26
CA GLU A 124 -18.33 11.83 -4.84
C GLU A 124 -17.40 11.79 -3.62
N PRO A 125 -16.68 12.90 -3.33
CA PRO A 125 -16.01 13.04 -2.04
C PRO A 125 -17.00 12.92 -0.88
N LYS A 126 -16.55 12.41 0.26
CA LYS A 126 -17.33 12.43 1.52
C LYS A 126 -17.25 13.80 2.20
N TYR A 127 -16.08 14.41 2.13
CA TYR A 127 -15.72 15.64 2.84
C TYR A 127 -15.04 16.64 1.90
N MET A 128 -15.17 17.91 2.22
CA MET A 128 -14.42 19.01 1.65
C MET A 128 -13.79 19.85 2.76
N TYR A 129 -12.90 20.77 2.42
CA TYR A 129 -12.35 21.70 3.40
C TYR A 129 -13.45 22.57 4.00
N ASP A 130 -13.38 22.77 5.30
CA ASP A 130 -14.22 23.73 6.02
C ASP A 130 -13.77 25.16 5.66
N GLU A 131 -14.52 25.86 4.82
CA GLU A 131 -14.18 27.17 4.33
C GLU A 131 -14.04 28.19 5.47
N ALA A 132 -14.80 28.03 6.55
CA ALA A 132 -14.69 28.89 7.73
C ALA A 132 -13.34 28.76 8.45
N LYS A 133 -12.71 27.59 8.37
CA LYS A 133 -11.42 27.32 9.00
C LYS A 133 -10.23 27.52 8.06
N PHE A 134 -10.38 27.19 6.78
CA PHE A 134 -9.30 27.22 5.80
C PHE A 134 -9.33 28.43 4.88
N GLY A 135 -10.39 29.24 4.93
CA GLY A 135 -10.60 30.38 4.03
C GLY A 135 -11.02 29.99 2.61
N ARG A 136 -11.14 28.69 2.33
CA ARG A 136 -11.52 28.13 1.03
C ARG A 136 -11.98 26.68 1.16
N LYS A 137 -12.81 26.22 0.21
CA LYS A 137 -13.39 24.87 0.18
C LYS A 137 -12.52 23.83 -0.54
N SER A 138 -11.54 24.28 -1.35
CA SER A 138 -10.69 23.49 -2.23
C SER A 138 -9.24 23.94 -2.15
N ILE A 139 -8.36 23.16 -2.76
CA ILE A 139 -6.96 23.52 -3.03
C ILE A 139 -6.72 23.50 -4.54
N THR A 140 -5.56 23.99 -4.95
CA THR A 140 -5.10 24.01 -6.34
C THR A 140 -3.88 23.09 -6.51
N PHE A 141 -3.42 22.88 -7.75
CA PHE A 141 -2.16 22.19 -8.02
C PHE A 141 -0.94 22.90 -7.42
N GLU A 142 -0.98 24.23 -7.37
CA GLU A 142 0.09 25.01 -6.75
C GLU A 142 0.17 24.74 -5.24
N ASP A 143 -0.98 24.61 -4.58
CA ASP A 143 -1.04 24.27 -3.16
C ASP A 143 -0.42 22.90 -2.88
N ILE A 144 -0.64 21.90 -3.76
CA ILE A 144 -0.05 20.57 -3.60
C ILE A 144 1.48 20.64 -3.57
N ARG A 145 2.08 21.57 -4.32
CA ARG A 145 3.54 21.77 -4.35
C ARG A 145 4.06 22.53 -3.13
N ASN A 146 3.28 23.45 -2.61
CA ASN A 146 3.73 24.42 -1.61
C ASN A 146 3.26 24.12 -0.18
N MET A 147 2.19 23.34 -0.02
CA MET A 147 1.68 22.98 1.29
C MET A 147 2.43 21.77 1.87
N PRO A 148 2.73 21.77 3.18
CA PRO A 148 3.33 20.61 3.84
C PRO A 148 2.44 19.36 3.83
N THR A 149 1.13 19.57 3.72
CA THR A 149 0.13 18.50 3.55
C THR A 149 -1.14 19.05 2.93
N THR A 150 -1.79 18.22 2.11
CA THR A 150 -3.14 18.49 1.57
C THR A 150 -4.21 17.66 2.28
N LEU A 151 -3.85 16.80 3.22
CA LEU A 151 -4.82 16.02 3.98
C LEU A 151 -5.57 16.91 4.97
N ILE A 152 -6.89 16.72 5.04
CA ILE A 152 -7.74 17.32 6.07
C ILE A 152 -8.10 16.26 7.11
N ARG A 153 -8.31 16.70 8.35
CA ARG A 153 -8.83 15.82 9.40
C ARG A 153 -10.33 15.69 9.24
N GLU A 154 -10.86 14.48 9.32
CA GLU A 154 -12.31 14.23 9.22
C GLU A 154 -13.09 15.05 10.25
N THR A 155 -12.54 15.23 11.45
CA THR A 155 -13.13 16.05 12.52
C THR A 155 -13.18 17.55 12.23
N ASN A 156 -12.36 18.04 11.31
CA ASN A 156 -12.27 19.46 10.91
C ASN A 156 -12.76 19.72 9.48
N ALA A 157 -13.21 18.69 8.80
CA ALA A 157 -13.82 18.75 7.48
C ALA A 157 -15.33 18.98 7.60
N VAL A 158 -15.93 19.45 6.52
CA VAL A 158 -17.38 19.49 6.37
C VAL A 158 -17.83 18.47 5.33
N PRO A 159 -19.08 17.99 5.38
CA PRO A 159 -19.61 17.14 4.33
C PRO A 159 -19.48 17.80 2.96
N PHE A 160 -19.19 17.00 1.95
CA PHE A 160 -19.11 17.49 0.58
C PHE A 160 -20.46 18.04 0.12
N ASP A 161 -20.46 19.26 -0.42
CA ASP A 161 -21.62 19.88 -1.06
C ASP A 161 -21.35 20.04 -2.57
N PRO A 162 -22.05 19.30 -3.44
CA PRO A 162 -21.89 19.42 -4.88
C PRO A 162 -22.30 20.81 -5.41
N ASN A 163 -23.11 21.56 -4.65
CA ASN A 163 -23.61 22.89 -5.04
C ASN A 163 -22.75 24.03 -4.50
N ALA A 164 -21.61 23.76 -3.90
CA ALA A 164 -20.74 24.80 -3.31
C ALA A 164 -20.02 25.70 -4.34
N GLY A 165 -20.46 25.72 -5.61
CA GLY A 165 -19.89 26.59 -6.65
C GLY A 165 -18.47 26.17 -7.04
N TRP A 166 -18.28 24.90 -7.36
CA TRP A 166 -17.02 24.30 -7.84
C TRP A 166 -16.58 24.94 -9.17
N LYS A 167 -15.27 25.07 -9.34
CA LYS A 167 -14.65 25.64 -10.53
C LYS A 167 -13.61 24.68 -11.09
N GLU A 168 -13.29 24.83 -12.37
CA GLU A 168 -12.16 24.13 -12.97
C GLU A 168 -10.86 24.45 -12.20
N GLY A 169 -10.10 23.42 -11.87
CA GLY A 169 -8.89 23.54 -11.06
C GLY A 169 -9.09 23.40 -9.55
N ASP A 170 -10.34 23.37 -9.06
CA ASP A 170 -10.62 23.03 -7.67
C ASP A 170 -10.28 21.55 -7.39
N LEU A 171 -9.50 21.29 -6.36
CA LEU A 171 -9.09 19.94 -5.96
C LEU A 171 -9.51 19.66 -4.53
N ILE A 172 -9.90 18.41 -4.29
CA ILE A 172 -10.18 17.87 -2.96
C ILE A 172 -9.25 16.66 -2.73
N PRO A 173 -8.69 16.48 -1.51
CA PRO A 173 -7.81 15.35 -1.25
C PRO A 173 -8.56 14.02 -1.38
N GLU A 174 -7.91 13.04 -2.01
CA GLU A 174 -8.43 11.66 -2.13
C GLU A 174 -8.52 10.95 -0.77
N TYR A 175 -7.73 11.41 0.21
CA TYR A 175 -7.67 10.84 1.55
C TYR A 175 -7.91 11.89 2.62
N VAL A 176 -8.46 11.46 3.74
CA VAL A 176 -8.65 12.27 4.96
C VAL A 176 -8.03 11.54 6.15
N VAL A 177 -7.57 12.31 7.14
CA VAL A 177 -7.17 11.77 8.43
C VAL A 177 -8.43 11.45 9.22
N SER A 178 -8.72 10.17 9.39
CA SER A 178 -9.94 9.65 10.01
C SER A 178 -9.75 9.25 11.49
N ARG A 179 -8.50 9.19 11.95
CA ARG A 179 -8.12 8.90 13.33
C ARG A 179 -6.73 9.46 13.63
N GLU A 180 -6.39 9.58 14.90
CA GLU A 180 -5.12 10.18 15.30
C GLU A 180 -3.93 9.22 15.17
N ASP A 181 -4.16 7.90 15.23
CA ASP A 181 -3.10 6.90 15.14
C ASP A 181 -3.58 5.62 14.44
N ALA A 182 -2.66 4.79 14.01
CA ALA A 182 -2.94 3.46 13.52
C ALA A 182 -3.35 2.50 14.66
N SER A 183 -3.90 1.36 14.32
CA SER A 183 -4.26 0.31 15.29
C SER A 183 -3.88 -1.08 14.76
N GLY A 184 -3.73 -2.05 15.67
CA GLY A 184 -3.34 -3.41 15.34
C GLY A 184 -1.89 -3.52 14.89
N SER A 185 -1.54 -4.59 14.17
CA SER A 185 -0.19 -4.80 13.65
C SER A 185 0.23 -3.69 12.68
N ALA A 186 -0.71 -3.12 11.93
CA ALA A 186 -0.48 -1.94 11.09
C ALA A 186 0.09 -0.71 11.83
N ALA A 187 0.10 -0.70 13.17
CA ALA A 187 0.71 0.36 13.98
C ALA A 187 2.16 0.07 14.40
N ASP A 188 2.63 -1.16 14.26
CA ASP A 188 3.83 -1.59 14.98
C ASP A 188 5.14 -1.33 14.24
N ASN A 189 5.17 -1.41 12.91
CA ASN A 189 6.42 -1.30 12.15
C ASN A 189 6.41 -0.24 11.04
N ASN A 190 5.39 0.60 10.97
CA ASN A 190 5.12 1.46 9.83
C ASN A 190 5.48 2.94 10.02
N ARG A 191 6.20 3.33 11.08
CA ARG A 191 6.62 4.73 11.30
C ARG A 191 7.59 5.17 10.20
N SER A 192 7.28 6.29 9.55
CA SER A 192 8.11 6.80 8.47
C SER A 192 8.02 8.32 8.32
N LYS A 193 9.09 8.91 7.80
CA LYS A 193 9.18 10.32 7.47
C LYS A 193 9.95 10.51 6.18
N GLY A 194 9.40 11.27 5.25
CA GLY A 194 10.08 11.71 4.04
C GLY A 194 10.26 13.22 4.02
N VAL A 195 11.40 13.67 3.51
CA VAL A 195 11.72 15.07 3.27
C VAL A 195 12.22 15.23 1.84
N TRP A 196 11.63 16.15 1.10
CA TRP A 196 12.12 16.60 -0.20
C TRP A 196 13.02 17.81 -0.03
N LYS A 197 14.23 17.74 -0.57
CA LYS A 197 15.18 18.85 -0.57
C LYS A 197 16.11 18.75 -1.76
N ASP A 198 16.34 19.86 -2.45
CA ASP A 198 17.31 20.01 -3.52
C ASP A 198 17.20 18.96 -4.65
N GLY A 199 15.95 18.55 -5.00
CA GLY A 199 15.70 17.55 -6.03
C GLY A 199 15.78 16.09 -5.55
N GLU A 200 15.90 15.86 -4.24
CA GLU A 200 16.08 14.55 -3.66
C GLU A 200 15.06 14.26 -2.53
N TRP A 201 14.57 13.02 -2.48
CA TRP A 201 13.81 12.51 -1.35
C TRP A 201 14.70 11.75 -0.39
N THR A 202 14.69 12.15 0.88
CA THR A 202 15.18 11.34 2.00
C THR A 202 14.00 10.74 2.74
N VAL A 203 13.89 9.41 2.75
CA VAL A 203 12.81 8.69 3.45
C VAL A 203 13.41 7.79 4.53
N VAL A 204 12.92 7.95 5.74
CA VAL A 204 13.36 7.15 6.89
C VAL A 204 12.19 6.32 7.38
N TRP A 205 12.42 5.03 7.59
CA TRP A 205 11.51 4.11 8.27
C TRP A 205 12.08 3.73 9.63
N ALA A 206 11.21 3.70 10.63
CA ALA A 206 11.53 3.19 11.97
C ALA A 206 10.65 1.98 12.25
N ARG A 207 11.30 0.87 12.58
CA ARG A 207 10.65 -0.41 12.83
C ARG A 207 11.08 -0.95 14.22
N LYS A 208 10.11 -1.48 14.95
CA LYS A 208 10.40 -2.20 16.20
C LYS A 208 11.06 -3.55 15.88
N LEU A 209 12.01 -3.94 16.73
CA LEU A 209 12.56 -5.30 16.71
C LEU A 209 11.65 -6.26 17.50
N GLY A 210 11.73 -7.54 17.20
CA GLY A 210 11.05 -8.58 17.97
C GLY A 210 9.53 -8.56 17.88
N LEU A 211 8.96 -8.06 16.78
CA LEU A 211 7.52 -8.13 16.54
C LEU A 211 7.04 -9.59 16.52
N THR A 212 5.86 -9.83 17.03
CA THR A 212 5.24 -11.17 17.14
C THR A 212 3.92 -11.26 16.38
N ASN A 213 3.55 -10.22 15.64
CA ASN A 213 2.34 -10.24 14.80
C ASN A 213 2.51 -11.27 13.68
N PRO A 214 1.47 -11.99 13.30
CA PRO A 214 1.55 -13.05 12.28
C PRO A 214 1.73 -12.52 10.84
N ASP A 215 1.59 -11.21 10.63
CA ASP A 215 1.73 -10.48 9.37
C ASP A 215 3.04 -9.68 9.29
N ASP A 216 3.83 -9.67 10.35
CA ASP A 216 5.14 -9.02 10.44
C ASP A 216 6.32 -9.99 10.46
N LYS A 217 7.43 -9.59 9.87
CA LYS A 217 8.72 -10.29 10.04
C LYS A 217 9.38 -9.87 11.36
N ALA A 218 9.62 -10.83 12.24
CA ALA A 218 10.34 -10.60 13.47
C ALA A 218 11.83 -10.34 13.19
N LEU A 219 12.27 -9.10 13.21
CA LEU A 219 13.69 -8.75 13.14
C LEU A 219 14.30 -8.80 14.54
N LYS A 220 15.53 -9.30 14.62
CA LYS A 220 16.29 -9.44 15.87
C LYS A 220 17.65 -8.77 15.73
N GLU A 221 18.17 -8.26 16.82
CA GLU A 221 19.53 -7.74 16.88
C GLU A 221 20.54 -8.83 16.47
N GLY A 222 21.52 -8.43 15.65
CA GLY A 222 22.53 -9.35 15.10
C GLY A 222 22.01 -10.29 14.00
N GLY A 223 20.73 -10.22 13.63
CA GLY A 223 20.17 -11.01 12.53
C GLY A 223 20.58 -10.46 11.15
N VAL A 224 20.61 -11.33 10.14
CA VAL A 224 20.84 -10.96 8.74
C VAL A 224 19.55 -11.14 7.95
N TYR A 225 19.16 -10.11 7.22
CA TYR A 225 17.91 -10.06 6.48
C TYR A 225 18.14 -9.50 5.08
N ASN A 226 17.35 -9.97 4.10
CA ASN A 226 17.38 -9.42 2.76
C ASN A 226 16.26 -8.38 2.60
N PHE A 227 16.62 -7.22 2.07
CA PHE A 227 15.70 -6.14 1.75
C PHE A 227 15.69 -5.88 0.25
N GLY A 228 14.54 -5.52 -0.28
CA GLY A 228 14.40 -5.00 -1.64
C GLY A 228 13.66 -3.66 -1.57
N PHE A 229 14.07 -2.72 -2.39
CA PHE A 229 13.47 -1.38 -2.48
C PHE A 229 12.81 -1.20 -3.83
N ALA A 230 11.66 -0.54 -3.85
CA ALA A 230 10.98 -0.15 -5.07
C ALA A 230 10.58 1.32 -4.99
N THR A 231 10.94 2.10 -6.00
CA THR A 231 10.63 3.51 -6.08
C THR A 231 9.74 3.80 -7.27
N HIS A 232 8.63 4.47 -7.01
CA HIS A 232 7.72 4.99 -8.02
C HIS A 232 7.90 6.50 -8.10
N ASP A 233 8.08 7.03 -9.31
CA ASP A 233 8.05 8.46 -9.56
C ASP A 233 6.78 8.87 -10.34
N ASP A 234 6.65 10.13 -10.73
CA ASP A 234 5.45 10.68 -11.35
C ASP A 234 5.20 10.20 -12.80
N ASN A 235 6.19 9.60 -13.44
CA ASN A 235 6.07 9.03 -14.79
C ASN A 235 5.69 7.55 -14.79
N ILE A 236 5.37 7.01 -13.63
CA ILE A 236 5.30 5.57 -13.47
C ILE A 236 3.87 5.05 -13.49
N THR A 237 3.61 4.21 -14.48
CA THR A 237 2.48 3.29 -14.53
C THR A 237 2.69 2.12 -13.55
N THR A 238 1.74 1.22 -13.47
CA THR A 238 1.78 0.07 -12.56
C THR A 238 3.04 -0.81 -12.66
N ARG A 239 3.79 -0.75 -13.75
CA ARG A 239 5.01 -1.54 -13.97
C ARG A 239 6.30 -0.73 -14.04
N GLY A 240 6.20 0.55 -14.34
CA GLY A 240 7.37 1.39 -14.56
C GLY A 240 7.97 1.92 -13.27
N HIS A 241 8.45 1.08 -12.37
CA HIS A 241 9.12 1.51 -11.15
C HIS A 241 10.53 0.94 -11.07
N PHE A 242 11.40 1.67 -10.41
CA PHE A 242 12.76 1.22 -10.18
C PHE A 242 12.81 0.27 -9.00
N VAL A 243 13.54 -0.84 -9.14
CA VAL A 243 13.75 -1.81 -8.07
C VAL A 243 15.24 -2.02 -7.83
N SER A 244 15.62 -2.13 -6.56
CA SER A 244 16.99 -2.47 -6.20
C SER A 244 17.25 -3.97 -6.37
N PHE A 245 18.51 -4.34 -6.53
CA PHE A 245 18.93 -5.68 -6.13
C PHE A 245 18.72 -5.86 -4.62
N PRO A 246 18.53 -7.11 -4.14
CA PRO A 246 18.45 -7.36 -2.72
C PRO A 246 19.70 -6.92 -1.98
N VAL A 247 19.52 -6.34 -0.81
CA VAL A 247 20.58 -5.88 0.10
C VAL A 247 20.45 -6.67 1.41
N SER A 248 21.58 -7.09 1.96
CA SER A 248 21.63 -7.83 3.23
C SER A 248 22.35 -7.03 4.30
#